data_f47f18914914177d7c427bb7cac3a7c9
#
_entry.id   f47f18914914177d7c427bb7cac3a7c9
#
_cell.length_a   1.000
_cell.length_b   1.000
_cell.length_c   1.000
_cell.angle_alpha   90.00
_cell.angle_beta   90.00
_cell.angle_gamma   90.00
#
_symmetry.space_group_name_H-M   'P 1'
#
loop_
_entity.id
_entity.type
_entity.pdbx_description
1 polymer ?
#
loop_
_entity_poly.entity_id
_entity_poly.type
_entity_poly.pdbx_seq_one_letter_code
_entity_poly.pdbx_strand_id
1 'polypeptide(L)'
;GAGVGKTVLVKELINNIYKRLNSNAVFIGVGERSREGKELIDEMQESNLLDKMSIVFGQMGDNPVSRSKSVYTGLTVAEYLRDEKKQDVLVFIDNIYRFIQAKAEINTELKRIPVENGYPTTMISDTSSVEERINSGDNGSITSFQAIYIPADDITDEAVQTILSHMDGQIVLSRKIAESGLYPAVDVSRSSSSLIDEDIIGARHYNLVSKVL
;
A
#
# COMPACT_ATOMS: atom_id res chain seq x y z
N GLY A 1 3.56 -4.25 12.01
CA GLY A 1 4.19 -3.62 13.17
C GLY A 1 5.66 -3.25 12.93
N ALA A 2 6.25 -2.42 13.76
CA ALA A 2 7.66 -2.09 13.64
C ALA A 2 8.54 -3.34 13.80
N GLY A 3 9.67 -3.40 13.06
CA GLY A 3 10.66 -4.47 13.21
C GLY A 3 10.38 -5.77 12.44
N VAL A 4 9.30 -5.85 11.66
CA VAL A 4 9.01 -7.06 10.84
C VAL A 4 9.57 -6.99 9.41
N GLY A 5 10.29 -5.93 9.06
CA GLY A 5 10.93 -5.78 7.76
C GLY A 5 10.06 -5.13 6.67
N LYS A 6 8.92 -4.50 7.02
CA LYS A 6 8.02 -3.84 6.05
C LYS A 6 8.77 -2.87 5.14
N THR A 7 9.51 -1.93 5.70
CA THR A 7 10.21 -0.88 4.94
C THR A 7 11.27 -1.48 4.00
N VAL A 8 12.02 -2.47 4.47
CA VAL A 8 13.01 -3.17 3.65
C VAL A 8 12.34 -3.88 2.49
N LEU A 9 11.22 -4.59 2.75
CA LEU A 9 10.48 -5.30 1.70
C LEU A 9 9.93 -4.34 0.65
N VAL A 10 9.34 -3.20 1.07
CA VAL A 10 8.84 -2.18 0.15
C VAL A 10 9.96 -1.61 -0.72
N LYS A 11 11.11 -1.27 -0.14
CA LYS A 11 12.28 -0.78 -0.88
C LYS A 11 12.81 -1.80 -1.88
N GLU A 12 12.91 -3.06 -1.49
CA GLU A 12 13.32 -4.15 -2.39
C GLU A 12 12.32 -4.37 -3.53
N LEU A 13 11.02 -4.28 -3.25
CA LEU A 13 9.99 -4.35 -4.30
C LEU A 13 10.13 -3.19 -5.28
N ILE A 14 10.26 -1.96 -4.79
CA ILE A 14 10.49 -0.79 -5.64
C ILE A 14 11.70 -1.04 -6.56
N ASN A 15 12.84 -1.40 -5.99
CA ASN A 15 14.08 -1.59 -6.73
C ASN A 15 13.99 -2.71 -7.77
N ASN A 16 13.41 -3.85 -7.41
CA ASN A 16 13.34 -5.02 -8.29
C ASN A 16 12.29 -4.90 -9.38
N ILE A 17 11.10 -4.40 -9.04
CA ILE A 17 10.00 -4.26 -10.02
C ILE A 17 10.34 -3.16 -11.01
N TYR A 18 10.87 -2.04 -10.52
CA TYR A 18 11.28 -0.94 -11.36
C TYR A 18 12.34 -1.35 -12.40
N LYS A 19 13.38 -2.08 -11.99
CA LYS A 19 14.43 -2.57 -12.90
C LYS A 19 13.89 -3.52 -13.97
N ARG A 20 12.83 -4.26 -13.66
CA ARG A 20 12.24 -5.25 -14.59
C ARG A 20 11.25 -4.63 -15.57
N LEU A 21 10.38 -3.74 -15.10
CA LEU A 21 9.26 -3.23 -15.89
C LEU A 21 9.56 -1.92 -16.62
N ASN A 22 10.64 -1.21 -16.25
CA ASN A 22 10.98 0.12 -16.79
C ASN A 22 9.79 1.12 -16.76
N SER A 23 8.86 0.91 -15.83
CA SER A 23 7.64 1.70 -15.64
C SER A 23 7.92 2.93 -14.79
N ASN A 24 7.09 3.96 -14.91
CA ASN A 24 7.13 5.07 -13.94
C ASN A 24 6.50 4.63 -12.62
N ALA A 25 7.02 5.18 -11.53
CA ALA A 25 6.52 4.89 -10.19
C ALA A 25 6.02 6.16 -9.50
N VAL A 26 4.99 6.01 -8.68
CA VAL A 26 4.50 7.06 -7.79
C VAL A 26 4.55 6.52 -6.37
N PHE A 27 5.30 7.17 -5.49
CA PHE A 27 5.32 6.87 -4.07
C PHE A 27 4.46 7.88 -3.31
N ILE A 28 3.55 7.37 -2.50
CA ILE A 28 2.62 8.15 -1.69
C ILE A 28 2.86 7.83 -0.21
N GLY A 29 3.52 8.75 0.48
CA GLY A 29 3.69 8.68 1.94
C GLY A 29 2.50 9.32 2.64
N VAL A 30 1.82 8.60 3.51
CA VAL A 30 0.65 9.09 4.24
C VAL A 30 0.89 9.07 5.73
N GLY A 31 1.11 10.24 6.32
CA GLY A 31 1.37 10.37 7.75
C GLY A 31 2.68 9.70 8.19
N GLU A 32 3.66 9.63 7.30
CA GLU A 32 4.95 9.02 7.58
C GLU A 32 5.95 10.04 8.15
N ARG A 33 7.01 9.53 8.77
CA ARG A 33 8.06 10.37 9.37
C ARG A 33 8.89 11.03 8.28
N SER A 34 9.19 12.31 8.44
CA SER A 34 10.03 13.09 7.49
C SER A 34 11.39 12.45 7.25
N ARG A 35 11.97 11.79 8.27
CA ARG A 35 13.24 11.06 8.16
C ARG A 35 13.13 9.89 7.19
N GLU A 36 12.04 9.12 7.27
CA GLU A 36 11.82 7.97 6.38
C GLU A 36 11.64 8.42 4.92
N GLY A 37 10.95 9.57 4.71
CA GLY A 37 10.83 10.18 3.39
C GLY A 37 12.18 10.64 2.82
N LYS A 38 13.04 11.25 3.65
CA LYS A 38 14.38 11.63 3.23
C LYS A 38 15.24 10.42 2.90
N GLU A 39 15.27 9.40 3.76
CA GLU A 39 16.01 8.17 3.53
C GLU A 39 15.57 7.49 2.22
N LEU A 40 14.28 7.50 1.90
CA LEU A 40 13.78 6.98 0.63
C LEU A 40 14.33 7.77 -0.57
N ILE A 41 14.31 9.11 -0.51
CA ILE A 41 14.84 9.96 -1.59
C ILE A 41 16.33 9.71 -1.79
N ASP A 42 17.10 9.69 -0.72
CA ASP A 42 18.56 9.45 -0.77
C ASP A 42 18.86 8.08 -1.41
N GLU A 43 18.14 7.02 -1.03
CA GLU A 43 18.29 5.68 -1.62
C GLU A 43 17.88 5.62 -3.11
N MET A 44 16.78 6.29 -3.46
CA MET A 44 16.34 6.34 -4.87
C MET A 44 17.33 7.10 -5.73
N GLN A 45 17.96 8.14 -5.17
CA GLN A 45 19.01 8.88 -5.84
C GLN A 45 20.28 8.03 -6.03
N GLU A 46 20.72 7.33 -5.00
CA GLU A 46 21.89 6.41 -5.08
C GLU A 46 21.65 5.28 -6.09
N SER A 47 20.42 4.82 -6.22
CA SER A 47 20.01 3.76 -7.16
C SER A 47 19.74 4.29 -8.59
N ASN A 48 19.86 5.60 -8.85
CA ASN A 48 19.51 6.26 -10.11
C ASN A 48 18.06 6.00 -10.56
N LEU A 49 17.14 5.93 -9.61
CA LEU A 49 15.71 5.67 -9.85
C LEU A 49 14.83 6.94 -9.72
N LEU A 50 15.39 8.03 -9.20
CA LEU A 50 14.63 9.23 -8.86
C LEU A 50 13.99 9.90 -10.08
N ASP A 51 14.64 9.85 -11.25
CA ASP A 51 14.18 10.51 -12.48
C ASP A 51 12.84 9.96 -13.01
N LYS A 52 12.48 8.74 -12.61
CA LYS A 52 11.24 8.08 -13.03
C LYS A 52 10.25 7.86 -11.87
N MET A 53 10.54 8.46 -10.72
CA MET A 53 9.69 8.35 -9.54
C MET A 53 9.13 9.72 -9.16
N SER A 54 7.80 9.79 -9.05
CA SER A 54 7.12 10.91 -8.42
C SER A 54 6.87 10.59 -6.95
N ILE A 55 7.24 11.50 -6.06
CA ILE A 55 7.05 11.30 -4.61
C ILE A 55 6.10 12.36 -4.08
N VAL A 56 5.00 11.91 -3.49
CA VAL A 56 4.02 12.76 -2.79
C VAL A 56 4.03 12.35 -1.32
N PHE A 57 4.31 13.28 -0.44
CA PHE A 57 4.55 12.96 0.96
C PHE A 57 3.72 13.85 1.89
N GLY A 58 2.77 13.24 2.61
CA GLY A 58 2.07 13.83 3.73
C GLY A 58 2.77 13.47 5.04
N GLN A 59 3.37 14.45 5.71
CA GLN A 59 4.15 14.22 6.91
C GLN A 59 3.26 13.88 8.11
N MET A 60 3.81 13.15 9.07
CA MET A 60 3.10 12.79 10.30
C MET A 60 2.65 14.04 11.10
N GLY A 61 3.41 15.12 11.05
CA GLY A 61 3.12 16.38 11.73
C GLY A 61 2.15 17.30 10.98
N ASP A 62 1.76 16.95 9.74
CA ASP A 62 0.81 17.73 8.97
C ASP A 62 -0.60 17.61 9.53
N ASN A 63 -1.45 18.60 9.23
CA ASN A 63 -2.86 18.51 9.57
C ASN A 63 -3.54 17.32 8.84
N PRO A 64 -4.66 16.79 9.37
CA PRO A 64 -5.27 15.60 8.82
C PRO A 64 -5.80 15.78 7.38
N VAL A 65 -6.16 17.01 7.00
CA VAL A 65 -6.59 17.31 5.63
C VAL A 65 -5.43 17.13 4.65
N SER A 66 -4.25 17.68 4.96
CA SER A 66 -3.05 17.52 4.12
C SER A 66 -2.64 16.06 4.01
N ARG A 67 -2.64 15.32 5.13
CA ARG A 67 -2.31 13.89 5.15
C ARG A 67 -3.28 13.07 4.28
N SER A 68 -4.58 13.33 4.36
CA SER A 68 -5.56 12.62 3.55
C SER A 68 -5.47 12.99 2.07
N LYS A 69 -5.17 14.26 1.74
CA LYS A 69 -5.06 14.72 0.37
C LYS A 69 -3.82 14.22 -0.36
N SER A 70 -2.75 13.84 0.35
CA SER A 70 -1.56 13.27 -0.30
C SER A 70 -1.90 12.03 -1.14
N VAL A 71 -2.85 11.20 -0.70
CA VAL A 71 -3.31 10.03 -1.45
C VAL A 71 -3.94 10.44 -2.78
N TYR A 72 -4.91 11.36 -2.72
CA TYR A 72 -5.58 11.85 -3.93
C TYR A 72 -4.63 12.54 -4.90
N THR A 73 -3.67 13.32 -4.38
CA THR A 73 -2.65 13.98 -5.20
C THR A 73 -1.77 12.95 -5.91
N GLY A 74 -1.29 11.95 -5.21
CA GLY A 74 -0.46 10.91 -5.79
C GLY A 74 -1.20 10.07 -6.82
N LEU A 75 -2.46 9.72 -6.56
CA LEU A 75 -3.30 9.01 -7.54
C LEU A 75 -3.59 9.87 -8.78
N THR A 76 -3.77 11.18 -8.64
CA THR A 76 -3.93 12.08 -9.80
C THR A 76 -2.68 12.11 -10.68
N VAL A 77 -1.49 12.06 -10.07
CA VAL A 77 -0.23 11.91 -10.83
C VAL A 77 -0.18 10.57 -11.56
N ALA A 78 -0.57 9.49 -10.88
CA ALA A 78 -0.59 8.16 -11.48
C ALA A 78 -1.60 8.07 -12.65
N GLU A 79 -2.78 8.62 -12.49
CA GLU A 79 -3.78 8.71 -13.55
C GLU A 79 -3.30 9.52 -14.76
N TYR A 80 -2.63 10.66 -14.52
CA TYR A 80 -2.03 11.45 -15.60
C TYR A 80 -0.99 10.64 -16.38
N LEU A 81 -0.15 9.88 -15.71
CA LEU A 81 0.85 9.03 -16.35
C LEU A 81 0.17 7.89 -17.14
N ARG A 82 -0.89 7.27 -16.59
CA ARG A 82 -1.64 6.22 -17.27
C ARG A 82 -2.39 6.74 -18.49
N ASP A 83 -3.16 7.82 -18.33
CA ASP A 83 -4.14 8.24 -19.33
C ASP A 83 -3.52 9.15 -20.39
N GLU A 84 -2.71 10.13 -20.00
CA GLU A 84 -2.10 11.10 -20.91
C GLU A 84 -0.76 10.64 -21.47
N LYS A 85 0.06 9.98 -20.65
CA LYS A 85 1.36 9.45 -21.08
C LYS A 85 1.28 8.03 -21.61
N LYS A 86 0.13 7.36 -21.46
CA LYS A 86 -0.14 5.98 -21.93
C LYS A 86 0.88 4.98 -21.41
N GLN A 87 1.08 4.97 -20.10
CA GLN A 87 2.11 4.17 -19.44
C GLN A 87 1.49 3.25 -18.39
N ASP A 88 2.16 2.14 -18.14
CA ASP A 88 1.92 1.36 -16.93
C ASP A 88 2.60 2.04 -15.77
N VAL A 89 1.89 2.20 -14.67
CA VAL A 89 2.32 2.96 -13.50
C VAL A 89 2.31 2.08 -12.26
N LEU A 90 3.40 2.12 -11.51
CA LEU A 90 3.48 1.49 -10.20
C LEU A 90 3.19 2.52 -9.10
N VAL A 91 2.22 2.23 -8.25
CA VAL A 91 1.87 3.09 -7.12
C VAL A 91 2.23 2.39 -5.83
N PHE A 92 3.03 3.05 -5.00
CA PHE A 92 3.36 2.60 -3.66
C PHE A 92 2.69 3.51 -2.64
N ILE A 93 1.86 2.97 -1.74
CA ILE A 93 1.19 3.74 -0.68
C ILE A 93 1.71 3.27 0.67
N ASP A 94 2.40 4.14 1.38
CA ASP A 94 2.83 3.90 2.75
C ASP A 94 2.38 5.06 3.64
N ASN A 95 1.34 4.93 4.39
CA ASN A 95 0.56 3.77 4.77
C ASN A 95 -0.95 4.08 4.59
N ILE A 96 -1.68 3.25 3.87
CA ILE A 96 -3.11 3.52 3.56
C ILE A 96 -3.99 3.55 4.82
N TYR A 97 -3.68 2.79 5.86
CA TYR A 97 -4.40 2.85 7.13
C TYR A 97 -4.38 4.25 7.75
N ARG A 98 -3.29 5.02 7.58
CA ARG A 98 -3.19 6.40 8.06
C ARG A 98 -4.08 7.38 7.30
N PHE A 99 -4.47 7.05 6.07
CA PHE A 99 -5.50 7.80 5.36
C PHE A 99 -6.84 7.72 6.11
N ILE A 100 -7.23 6.51 6.54
CA ILE A 100 -8.46 6.31 7.33
C ILE A 100 -8.37 7.05 8.67
N GLN A 101 -7.22 6.99 9.34
CA GLN A 101 -7.00 7.75 10.58
C GLN A 101 -7.16 9.27 10.36
N ALA A 102 -6.57 9.82 9.30
CA ALA A 102 -6.71 11.23 8.96
C ALA A 102 -8.17 11.62 8.68
N LYS A 103 -8.93 10.75 8.02
CA LYS A 103 -10.38 10.93 7.81
C LYS A 103 -11.15 10.89 9.13
N ALA A 104 -10.80 10.00 10.05
CA ALA A 104 -11.41 9.93 11.37
C ALA A 104 -11.15 11.21 12.18
N GLU A 105 -9.93 11.75 12.16
CA GLU A 105 -9.59 13.01 12.79
C GLU A 105 -10.42 14.18 12.23
N ILE A 106 -10.54 14.28 10.89
CA ILE A 106 -11.37 15.31 10.22
C ILE A 106 -12.83 15.20 10.67
N ASN A 107 -13.40 14.00 10.70
CA ASN A 107 -14.78 13.80 11.14
C ASN A 107 -14.98 14.17 12.60
N THR A 108 -14.01 13.91 13.46
CA THR A 108 -14.03 14.31 14.87
C THR A 108 -14.02 15.84 15.01
N GLU A 109 -13.16 16.55 14.28
CA GLU A 109 -13.13 18.01 14.25
C GLU A 109 -14.45 18.61 13.75
N LEU A 110 -15.09 17.96 12.79
CA LEU A 110 -16.43 18.34 12.29
C LEU A 110 -17.57 17.92 13.22
N LYS A 111 -17.26 17.37 14.41
CA LYS A 111 -18.24 16.90 15.40
C LYS A 111 -19.24 15.86 14.84
N ARG A 112 -18.79 15.06 13.89
CA ARG A 112 -19.58 13.93 13.39
C ARG A 112 -19.45 12.76 14.34
N ILE A 113 -20.55 12.08 14.62
CA ILE A 113 -20.59 10.92 15.51
C ILE A 113 -19.90 9.74 14.80
N PRO A 114 -18.84 9.16 15.40
CA PRO A 114 -18.23 7.96 14.85
C PRO A 114 -19.14 6.74 15.01
N VAL A 115 -18.92 5.72 14.18
CA VAL A 115 -19.50 4.40 14.41
C VAL A 115 -18.76 3.66 15.53
N GLU A 116 -19.20 2.45 15.83
CA GLU A 116 -18.52 1.54 16.73
C GLU A 116 -17.02 1.45 16.37
N ASN A 117 -16.14 1.36 17.37
CA ASN A 117 -14.68 1.38 17.24
C ASN A 117 -14.05 2.74 16.83
N GLY A 118 -14.80 3.83 16.77
CA GLY A 118 -14.27 5.18 16.54
C GLY A 118 -13.98 5.53 15.07
N TYR A 119 -14.36 4.68 14.14
CA TYR A 119 -14.20 4.96 12.71
C TYR A 119 -15.28 5.91 12.18
N PRO A 120 -15.01 6.68 11.10
CA PRO A 120 -16.01 7.54 10.49
C PRO A 120 -17.07 6.70 9.75
N THR A 121 -18.31 7.15 9.75
CA THR A 121 -19.42 6.53 8.99
C THR A 121 -19.14 6.46 7.49
N THR A 122 -18.24 7.31 7.00
CA THR A 122 -17.81 7.38 5.58
C THR A 122 -16.60 6.51 5.26
N MET A 123 -16.10 5.71 6.21
CA MET A 123 -14.87 4.93 6.04
C MET A 123 -14.88 4.06 4.78
N ILE A 124 -15.95 3.30 4.58
CA ILE A 124 -16.07 2.41 3.40
C ILE A 124 -16.08 3.23 2.10
N SER A 125 -16.90 4.27 2.03
CA SER A 125 -16.99 5.11 0.82
C SER A 125 -15.72 5.91 0.55
N ASP A 126 -15.03 6.39 1.61
CA ASP A 126 -13.76 7.08 1.48
C ASP A 126 -12.66 6.13 0.97
N THR A 127 -12.60 4.90 1.47
CA THR A 127 -11.66 3.88 1.01
C THR A 127 -11.96 3.47 -0.43
N SER A 128 -13.21 3.14 -0.74
CA SER A 128 -13.61 2.80 -2.11
C SER A 128 -13.28 3.92 -3.11
N SER A 129 -13.47 5.20 -2.73
CA SER A 129 -13.14 6.33 -3.60
C SER A 129 -11.65 6.43 -3.96
N VAL A 130 -10.78 5.85 -3.16
CA VAL A 130 -9.33 5.75 -3.42
C VAL A 130 -9.03 4.52 -4.27
N GLU A 131 -9.54 3.36 -3.85
CA GLU A 131 -9.23 2.08 -4.47
C GLU A 131 -9.78 1.95 -5.90
N GLU A 132 -10.98 2.46 -6.17
CA GLU A 132 -11.61 2.48 -7.49
C GLU A 132 -10.80 3.29 -8.55
N ARG A 133 -9.90 4.17 -8.12
CA ARG A 133 -9.00 4.91 -9.00
C ARG A 133 -7.80 4.07 -9.45
N ILE A 134 -7.51 3.00 -8.73
CA ILE A 134 -6.41 2.08 -9.02
C ILE A 134 -6.95 0.99 -9.96
N ASN A 135 -6.89 1.27 -11.23
CA ASN A 135 -7.44 0.39 -12.24
C ASN A 135 -6.63 0.37 -13.54
N SER A 136 -6.91 -0.60 -14.39
CA SER A 136 -6.42 -0.66 -15.77
C SER A 136 -7.41 -0.01 -16.70
N GLY A 137 -6.91 0.76 -17.67
CA GLY A 137 -7.68 1.39 -18.72
C GLY A 137 -7.14 1.05 -20.09
N ASP A 138 -7.74 1.59 -21.14
CA ASP A 138 -7.33 1.37 -22.53
C ASP A 138 -5.93 1.93 -22.84
N ASN A 139 -5.45 2.89 -22.06
CA ASN A 139 -4.19 3.60 -22.31
C ASN A 139 -3.03 3.09 -21.44
N GLY A 140 -3.29 2.30 -20.41
CA GLY A 140 -2.29 1.79 -19.49
C GLY A 140 -2.91 1.25 -18.21
N SER A 141 -2.08 0.83 -17.27
CA SER A 141 -2.52 0.24 -16.00
C SER A 141 -1.92 0.97 -14.79
N ILE A 142 -2.63 0.91 -13.66
CA ILE A 142 -2.09 1.26 -12.35
C ILE A 142 -2.06 0.00 -11.51
N THR A 143 -0.85 -0.40 -11.09
CA THR A 143 -0.65 -1.49 -10.14
C THR A 143 -0.19 -0.92 -8.81
N SER A 144 -0.88 -1.23 -7.73
CA SER A 144 -0.54 -0.71 -6.41
C SER A 144 0.09 -1.73 -5.48
N PHE A 145 1.02 -1.25 -4.67
CA PHE A 145 1.56 -1.94 -3.50
C PHE A 145 1.26 -1.07 -2.28
N GLN A 146 0.41 -1.57 -1.41
CA GLN A 146 -0.07 -0.80 -0.27
C GLN A 146 0.43 -1.41 1.03
N ALA A 147 1.12 -0.61 1.84
CA ALA A 147 1.48 -1.01 3.18
C ALA A 147 0.31 -0.72 4.12
N ILE A 148 -0.10 -1.73 4.89
CA ILE A 148 -1.18 -1.63 5.86
C ILE A 148 -0.61 -1.82 7.26
N TYR A 149 -0.78 -0.81 8.13
CA TYR A 149 -0.51 -0.96 9.55
C TYR A 149 -1.68 -1.69 10.20
N ILE A 150 -1.37 -2.74 10.95
CA ILE A 150 -2.38 -3.52 11.66
C ILE A 150 -2.31 -3.13 13.13
N PRO A 151 -3.31 -2.44 13.70
CA PRO A 151 -3.35 -2.07 15.11
C PRO A 151 -3.34 -3.31 16.00
N ALA A 152 -2.50 -3.30 17.02
CA ALA A 152 -2.38 -4.41 17.98
C ALA A 152 -2.16 -5.81 17.35
N ASP A 153 -1.64 -5.88 16.12
CA ASP A 153 -1.51 -7.09 15.31
C ASP A 153 -2.86 -7.82 15.06
N ASP A 154 -3.99 -7.09 15.19
CA ASP A 154 -5.34 -7.59 14.94
C ASP A 154 -5.77 -7.36 13.49
N ILE A 155 -5.66 -8.40 12.68
CA ILE A 155 -6.06 -8.36 11.27
C ILE A 155 -7.59 -8.24 11.11
N THR A 156 -8.38 -8.52 12.16
CA THR A 156 -9.85 -8.44 12.11
C THR A 156 -10.39 -7.03 12.32
N ASP A 157 -9.51 -6.04 12.53
CA ASP A 157 -9.87 -4.63 12.60
C ASP A 157 -10.67 -4.20 11.37
N GLU A 158 -11.76 -3.47 11.58
CA GLU A 158 -12.73 -3.11 10.53
C GLU A 158 -12.10 -2.30 9.39
N ALA A 159 -11.20 -1.37 9.70
CA ALA A 159 -10.51 -0.59 8.68
C ALA A 159 -9.52 -1.44 7.88
N VAL A 160 -8.83 -2.36 8.55
CA VAL A 160 -7.92 -3.31 7.89
C VAL A 160 -8.72 -4.21 6.94
N GLN A 161 -9.84 -4.78 7.40
CA GLN A 161 -10.69 -5.62 6.56
C GLN A 161 -11.29 -4.85 5.39
N THR A 162 -11.71 -3.60 5.59
CA THR A 162 -12.20 -2.74 4.51
C THR A 162 -11.14 -2.52 3.42
N ILE A 163 -9.90 -2.26 3.79
CA ILE A 163 -8.81 -2.12 2.80
C ILE A 163 -8.55 -3.46 2.11
N LEU A 164 -8.43 -4.54 2.87
CA LEU A 164 -8.12 -5.88 2.32
C LEU A 164 -9.18 -6.38 1.34
N SER A 165 -10.45 -5.98 1.51
CA SER A 165 -11.53 -6.38 0.60
C SER A 165 -11.37 -5.84 -0.83
N HIS A 166 -10.54 -4.82 -1.03
CA HIS A 166 -10.21 -4.26 -2.35
C HIS A 166 -8.92 -4.82 -2.95
N MET A 167 -8.18 -5.69 -2.21
CA MET A 167 -6.87 -6.18 -2.64
C MET A 167 -6.97 -7.53 -3.37
N ASP A 168 -6.25 -7.66 -4.48
CA ASP A 168 -6.12 -8.92 -5.21
C ASP A 168 -5.18 -9.91 -4.52
N GLY A 169 -4.32 -9.43 -3.64
CA GLY A 169 -3.42 -10.26 -2.86
C GLY A 169 -2.92 -9.57 -1.61
N GLN A 170 -2.60 -10.39 -0.62
CA GLN A 170 -2.06 -9.91 0.65
C GLN A 170 -0.83 -10.72 1.07
N ILE A 171 0.19 -10.00 1.53
CA ILE A 171 1.40 -10.58 2.13
C ILE A 171 1.41 -10.19 3.60
N VAL A 172 1.21 -11.15 4.47
CA VAL A 172 1.16 -10.95 5.92
C VAL A 172 2.55 -11.14 6.52
N LEU A 173 3.08 -10.10 7.18
CA LEU A 173 4.33 -10.19 7.92
C LEU A 173 4.07 -10.53 9.37
N SER A 174 4.78 -11.50 9.91
CA SER A 174 4.61 -12.03 11.26
C SER A 174 5.76 -11.63 12.18
N ARG A 175 5.43 -11.08 13.34
CA ARG A 175 6.41 -10.77 14.38
C ARG A 175 7.09 -12.04 14.93
N LYS A 176 6.32 -13.12 15.10
CA LYS A 176 6.86 -14.40 15.58
C LYS A 176 7.94 -14.97 14.65
N ILE A 177 7.71 -14.85 13.34
CA ILE A 177 8.68 -15.31 12.33
C ILE A 177 9.92 -14.40 12.35
N ALA A 178 9.74 -13.08 12.46
CA ALA A 178 10.87 -12.15 12.59
C ALA A 178 11.71 -12.42 13.86
N GLU A 179 11.06 -12.68 14.98
CA GLU A 179 11.74 -13.02 16.25
C GLU A 179 12.51 -14.35 16.19
N SER A 180 12.08 -15.28 15.33
CA SER A 180 12.84 -16.53 15.06
C SER A 180 14.04 -16.32 14.13
N GLY A 181 14.27 -15.09 13.63
CA GLY A 181 15.40 -14.76 12.76
C GLY A 181 15.17 -15.10 11.29
N LEU A 182 13.96 -15.50 10.88
CA LEU A 182 13.64 -15.81 9.50
C LEU A 182 13.17 -14.54 8.76
N TYR A 183 13.85 -14.22 7.64
CA TYR A 183 13.51 -13.09 6.79
C TYR A 183 13.51 -13.49 5.31
N PRO A 184 12.58 -12.94 4.49
CA PRO A 184 11.47 -12.06 4.89
C PRO A 184 10.49 -12.78 5.83
N ALA A 185 9.99 -12.06 6.84
CA ALA A 185 9.16 -12.64 7.90
C ALA A 185 7.69 -12.85 7.44
N VAL A 186 7.52 -13.53 6.30
CA VAL A 186 6.21 -13.76 5.67
C VAL A 186 5.51 -14.95 6.31
N ASP A 187 4.29 -14.74 6.75
CA ASP A 187 3.39 -15.78 7.19
C ASP A 187 2.60 -16.30 5.97
N VAL A 188 3.06 -17.40 5.42
CA VAL A 188 2.49 -18.01 4.20
C VAL A 188 1.05 -18.47 4.43
N SER A 189 0.73 -18.99 5.63
CA SER A 189 -0.59 -19.50 5.96
C SER A 189 -1.67 -18.40 6.04
N ARG A 190 -1.26 -17.15 6.27
CA ARG A 190 -2.15 -15.98 6.37
C ARG A 190 -2.06 -15.07 5.14
N SER A 191 -1.16 -15.38 4.21
CA SER A 191 -1.01 -14.65 2.95
C SER A 191 -1.87 -15.31 1.87
N SER A 192 -2.39 -14.51 0.94
CA SER A 192 -3.23 -15.00 -0.14
C SER A 192 -3.05 -14.17 -1.40
N SER A 193 -3.44 -14.73 -2.54
CA SER A 193 -3.49 -14.03 -3.82
C SER A 193 -4.60 -14.61 -4.70
N SER A 194 -5.35 -13.76 -5.37
CA SER A 194 -6.33 -14.16 -6.38
C SER A 194 -5.70 -14.80 -7.62
N LEU A 195 -4.37 -14.62 -7.79
CA LEU A 195 -3.60 -15.21 -8.89
C LEU A 195 -3.17 -16.66 -8.63
N ILE A 196 -3.53 -17.25 -7.49
CA ILE A 196 -3.30 -18.68 -7.20
C ILE A 196 -4.40 -19.48 -7.92
N ASP A 197 -4.23 -19.61 -9.21
CA ASP A 197 -5.11 -20.34 -10.11
C ASP A 197 -4.28 -21.27 -10.99
N GLU A 198 -4.81 -22.46 -11.30
CA GLU A 198 -4.09 -23.49 -12.07
C GLU A 198 -3.70 -22.99 -13.46
N ASP A 199 -4.57 -22.20 -14.09
CA ASP A 199 -4.34 -21.64 -15.42
C ASP A 199 -3.24 -20.55 -15.43
N ILE A 200 -2.99 -19.90 -14.29
CA ILE A 200 -2.01 -18.82 -14.16
C ILE A 200 -0.64 -19.36 -13.70
N ILE A 201 -0.62 -20.17 -12.62
CA ILE A 201 0.63 -20.64 -12.01
C ILE A 201 1.03 -22.06 -12.45
N GLY A 202 0.16 -22.75 -13.16
CA GLY A 202 0.34 -24.12 -13.63
C GLY A 202 0.02 -25.18 -12.57
N ALA A 203 -0.43 -26.35 -13.03
CA ALA A 203 -0.94 -27.44 -12.20
C ALA A 203 0.03 -27.90 -11.10
N ARG A 204 1.34 -27.96 -11.38
CA ARG A 204 2.34 -28.39 -10.40
C ARG A 204 2.40 -27.43 -9.23
N HIS A 205 2.47 -26.12 -9.48
CA HIS A 205 2.56 -25.10 -8.46
C HIS A 205 1.25 -25.05 -7.67
N TYR A 206 0.11 -25.02 -8.34
CA TYR A 206 -1.21 -25.02 -7.71
C TYR A 206 -1.40 -26.19 -6.74
N ASN A 207 -1.07 -27.42 -7.19
CA ASN A 207 -1.15 -28.61 -6.35
C ASN A 207 -0.19 -28.61 -5.16
N LEU A 208 1.00 -27.98 -5.28
CA LEU A 208 1.93 -27.82 -4.17
C LEU A 208 1.41 -26.83 -3.13
N VAL A 209 0.86 -25.69 -3.58
CA VAL A 209 0.22 -24.72 -2.68
C VAL A 209 -0.92 -25.37 -1.89
N SER A 210 -1.83 -26.09 -2.57
CA SER A 210 -2.94 -26.78 -1.94
C SER A 210 -2.56 -27.88 -0.93
N LYS A 211 -1.31 -28.36 -1.00
CA LYS A 211 -0.78 -29.36 -0.04
C LYS A 211 -0.07 -28.72 1.15
N VAL A 212 0.39 -27.48 1.01
CA VAL A 212 1.16 -26.78 2.05
C VAL A 212 0.22 -25.93 2.93
N LEU A 213 -0.84 -25.34 2.38
CA LEU A 213 -1.89 -24.62 3.09
C LEU A 213 -2.98 -25.57 3.61
#